data_1c7069259611ded3e6af58f4edf50661
#
_entry.id   1c7069259611ded3e6af58f4edf50661
#
_cell.length_a   1.000
_cell.length_b   1.000
_cell.length_c   1.000
_cell.angle_alpha   90.00
_cell.angle_beta   90.00
_cell.angle_gamma   90.00
#
_symmetry.space_group_name_H-M   'P 1'
#
loop_
_entity.id
_entity.type
_entity.pdbx_description
1 polymer ?
#
loop_
_entity_poly.entity_id
_entity_poly.type
_entity_poly.pdbx_seq_one_letter_code
_entity_poly.pdbx_strand_id
1 'polypeptide(L)'
;VLKQAATPKDLIIIDNFDVDADEDLETLFACPCKFIITTRKDFRDYNYEQINVDRIKDIQEILNLFYTYTSIPYTEKEVEAVRQLIEYVEHHTMTVELIAKYLRNTEISPEILYQKFLEKDGVTNTQEVQIRQRKDRKLRSESVNSHLKILFDISGFDVIEREIIASLSLFDGSRISRSQFEILLCGSKETAEKLDGFIQNGWVIWNKVTGKISLHQVIQDLIYPELVPDADNCRHIVAGMNEYLSVEPEVYAQHDIREKMAAIFIKRLTGNNMSYAWLCFRAGDEEKLQEAEKICLGQGDTEAYDLLQRIERKRIKMV
;
A
#
# COMPACT_ATOMS: atom_id res chain seq x y z
N VAL A 1 27.95 -1.08 -11.19
CA VAL A 1 28.24 -0.29 -9.96
C VAL A 1 28.28 -1.20 -8.73
N LEU A 2 27.24 -2.01 -8.42
CA LEU A 2 27.21 -2.88 -7.24
C LEU A 2 28.35 -3.90 -7.19
N LYS A 3 28.69 -4.57 -8.31
CA LYS A 3 29.82 -5.52 -8.39
C LYS A 3 31.17 -4.94 -8.03
N GLN A 4 31.35 -3.62 -8.20
CA GLN A 4 32.61 -2.93 -7.92
C GLN A 4 32.68 -2.33 -6.52
N ALA A 5 31.51 -2.07 -5.91
CA ALA A 5 31.40 -1.41 -4.62
C ALA A 5 31.12 -2.37 -3.45
N ALA A 6 30.47 -3.52 -3.71
CA ALA A 6 30.09 -4.45 -2.68
C ALA A 6 31.26 -5.36 -2.23
N THR A 7 31.34 -5.61 -0.93
CA THR A 7 32.33 -6.47 -0.29
C THR A 7 31.68 -7.66 0.42
N PRO A 8 32.41 -8.74 0.76
CA PRO A 8 31.85 -9.88 1.50
C PRO A 8 31.30 -9.55 2.89
N LYS A 9 31.57 -8.33 3.40
CA LYS A 9 31.05 -7.85 4.69
C LYS A 9 29.71 -7.11 4.56
N ASP A 10 29.33 -6.76 3.33
CA ASP A 10 28.09 -6.03 3.07
C ASP A 10 26.90 -6.99 3.05
N LEU A 11 25.76 -6.51 3.52
CA LEU A 11 24.47 -7.19 3.49
C LEU A 11 23.49 -6.36 2.66
N ILE A 12 22.92 -6.95 1.64
CA ILE A 12 21.83 -6.38 0.84
C ILE A 12 20.53 -7.05 1.26
N ILE A 13 19.54 -6.24 1.65
CA ILE A 13 18.19 -6.72 1.98
C ILE A 13 17.25 -6.27 0.86
N ILE A 14 16.59 -7.26 0.22
CA ILE A 14 15.57 -7.02 -0.80
C ILE A 14 14.24 -7.47 -0.21
N ASP A 15 13.37 -6.51 0.06
CA ASP A 15 12.07 -6.78 0.68
C ASP A 15 10.97 -6.85 -0.38
N ASN A 16 10.05 -7.83 -0.22
CA ASN A 16 8.89 -8.07 -1.10
C ASN A 16 9.27 -8.28 -2.57
N PHE A 17 10.24 -9.17 -2.82
CA PHE A 17 10.70 -9.51 -4.16
C PHE A 17 9.72 -10.51 -4.83
N ASP A 18 8.76 -9.99 -5.59
CA ASP A 18 7.69 -10.76 -6.21
C ASP A 18 7.80 -10.83 -7.75
N VAL A 19 8.93 -10.42 -8.33
CA VAL A 19 9.21 -10.54 -9.77
C VAL A 19 9.72 -11.94 -10.13
N ASP A 20 9.62 -12.30 -11.39
CA ASP A 20 10.19 -13.56 -11.86
C ASP A 20 11.72 -13.46 -11.93
N ALA A 21 12.39 -14.61 -11.77
CA ALA A 21 13.84 -14.67 -11.90
C ALA A 21 14.25 -14.36 -13.36
N ASP A 22 15.25 -13.53 -13.50
CA ASP A 22 15.82 -13.13 -14.79
C ASP A 22 17.35 -13.00 -14.72
N GLU A 23 17.97 -12.60 -15.83
CA GLU A 23 19.42 -12.42 -15.94
C GLU A 23 19.94 -11.31 -15.01
N ASP A 24 19.12 -10.30 -14.70
CA ASP A 24 19.49 -9.21 -13.80
C ASP A 24 19.61 -9.71 -12.35
N LEU A 25 18.74 -10.64 -11.94
CA LEU A 25 18.83 -11.32 -10.65
C LEU A 25 20.10 -12.16 -10.52
N GLU A 26 20.45 -12.93 -11.55
CA GLU A 26 21.69 -13.70 -11.58
C GLU A 26 22.92 -12.78 -11.49
N THR A 27 22.86 -11.66 -12.18
CA THR A 27 23.90 -10.64 -12.12
C THR A 27 24.03 -10.02 -10.73
N LEU A 28 22.92 -9.81 -10.03
CA LEU A 28 22.89 -9.33 -8.66
C LEU A 28 23.56 -10.34 -7.71
N PHE A 29 23.19 -11.61 -7.82
CA PHE A 29 23.74 -12.67 -6.97
C PHE A 29 25.21 -12.99 -7.22
N ALA A 30 25.74 -12.61 -8.35
CA ALA A 30 27.17 -12.69 -8.62
C ALA A 30 27.99 -11.60 -7.87
N CYS A 31 27.36 -10.72 -7.11
CA CYS A 31 28.05 -9.75 -6.25
C CYS A 31 28.65 -10.44 -5.02
N PRO A 32 29.84 -10.04 -4.56
CA PRO A 32 30.54 -10.67 -3.44
C PRO A 32 29.99 -10.17 -2.08
N CYS A 33 28.69 -10.17 -1.89
CA CYS A 33 28.03 -9.73 -0.64
C CYS A 33 26.98 -10.74 -0.19
N LYS A 34 26.43 -10.55 1.01
CA LYS A 34 25.33 -11.36 1.54
C LYS A 34 24.00 -10.78 1.14
N PHE A 35 23.01 -11.64 0.93
CA PHE A 35 21.64 -11.23 0.61
C PHE A 35 20.66 -11.83 1.61
N ILE A 36 19.65 -11.04 1.95
CA ILE A 36 18.40 -11.49 2.56
C ILE A 36 17.27 -11.01 1.64
N ILE A 37 16.46 -11.95 1.17
CA ILE A 37 15.35 -11.65 0.26
C ILE A 37 14.06 -12.13 0.92
N THR A 38 13.08 -11.25 1.06
CA THR A 38 11.72 -11.67 1.40
C THR A 38 10.90 -11.77 0.12
N THR A 39 10.19 -12.88 -0.04
CA THR A 39 9.38 -13.14 -1.24
C THR A 39 8.22 -14.07 -0.93
N ARG A 40 7.15 -13.96 -1.71
CA ARG A 40 6.02 -14.91 -1.73
C ARG A 40 6.18 -15.97 -2.82
N LYS A 41 7.20 -15.80 -3.70
CA LYS A 41 7.51 -16.75 -4.78
C LYS A 41 8.47 -17.82 -4.30
N ASP A 42 8.41 -18.96 -4.97
CA ASP A 42 9.28 -20.09 -4.71
C ASP A 42 10.46 -20.05 -5.72
N PHE A 43 11.66 -19.86 -5.21
CA PHE A 43 12.89 -19.80 -5.99
C PHE A 43 13.75 -21.08 -5.78
N ARG A 44 13.13 -22.29 -5.78
CA ARG A 44 13.81 -23.56 -5.50
C ARG A 44 14.95 -23.89 -6.46
N ASP A 45 14.95 -23.30 -7.65
CA ASP A 45 15.98 -23.53 -8.66
C ASP A 45 17.33 -22.90 -8.30
N TYR A 46 17.34 -22.04 -7.30
CA TYR A 46 18.54 -21.39 -6.79
C TYR A 46 19.00 -22.07 -5.50
N ASN A 47 20.30 -22.31 -5.36
CA ASN A 47 20.88 -23.00 -4.21
C ASN A 47 21.03 -22.05 -3.01
N TYR A 48 19.92 -21.69 -2.35
CA TYR A 48 19.88 -20.83 -1.14
C TYR A 48 19.37 -21.56 0.07
N GLU A 49 19.73 -21.03 1.23
CA GLU A 49 19.05 -21.37 2.47
C GLU A 49 17.68 -20.70 2.51
N GLN A 50 16.62 -21.49 2.47
CA GLN A 50 15.26 -21.02 2.52
C GLN A 50 14.72 -21.09 3.95
N ILE A 51 14.28 -19.94 4.48
CA ILE A 51 13.60 -19.84 5.76
C ILE A 51 12.11 -19.59 5.51
N ASN A 52 11.28 -20.58 5.81
CA ASN A 52 9.84 -20.43 5.70
C ASN A 52 9.31 -19.68 6.95
N VAL A 53 8.66 -18.54 6.73
CA VAL A 53 7.97 -17.81 7.79
C VAL A 53 6.53 -18.30 7.85
N ASP A 54 6.28 -19.22 8.78
CA ASP A 54 4.96 -19.79 9.01
C ASP A 54 4.13 -18.95 10.01
N ARG A 55 2.83 -19.28 10.09
CA ARG A 55 1.90 -18.71 11.06
C ARG A 55 2.27 -19.17 12.48
N ILE A 56 1.98 -18.33 13.48
CA ILE A 56 2.07 -18.71 14.88
C ILE A 56 1.03 -19.80 15.15
N LYS A 57 1.49 -20.98 15.57
CA LYS A 57 0.62 -22.15 15.81
C LYS A 57 0.04 -22.16 17.22
N ASP A 58 0.78 -21.63 18.19
CA ASP A 58 0.36 -21.57 19.58
C ASP A 58 -0.70 -20.48 19.77
N ILE A 59 -1.90 -20.90 20.20
CA ILE A 59 -3.02 -20.00 20.44
C ILE A 59 -2.71 -18.99 21.57
N GLN A 60 -1.87 -19.33 22.53
CA GLN A 60 -1.51 -18.42 23.61
C GLN A 60 -0.56 -17.33 23.13
N GLU A 61 0.39 -17.65 22.26
CA GLU A 61 1.30 -16.66 21.68
C GLU A 61 0.53 -15.67 20.82
N ILE A 62 -0.43 -16.15 20.01
CA ILE A 62 -1.20 -15.25 19.16
C ILE A 62 -2.26 -14.44 19.93
N LEU A 63 -2.77 -14.96 21.04
CA LEU A 63 -3.57 -14.17 21.98
C LEU A 63 -2.72 -13.06 22.64
N ASN A 64 -1.48 -13.34 23.02
CA ASN A 64 -0.57 -12.33 23.53
C ASN A 64 -0.32 -11.24 22.48
N LEU A 65 -0.16 -11.62 21.22
CA LEU A 65 -0.07 -10.65 20.11
C LEU A 65 -1.32 -9.78 20.04
N PHE A 66 -2.51 -10.38 20.07
CA PHE A 66 -3.78 -9.67 20.08
C PHE A 66 -3.85 -8.65 21.22
N TYR A 67 -3.54 -9.06 22.46
CA TYR A 67 -3.57 -8.18 23.62
C TYR A 67 -2.53 -7.05 23.57
N THR A 68 -1.43 -7.23 22.86
CA THR A 68 -0.44 -6.17 22.63
C THR A 68 -1.05 -4.96 21.91
N TYR A 69 -2.06 -5.19 21.07
CA TYR A 69 -2.70 -4.15 20.25
C TYR A 69 -4.00 -3.61 20.83
N THR A 70 -4.73 -4.36 21.66
CA THR A 70 -6.02 -3.87 22.21
C THR A 70 -5.85 -3.08 23.49
N SER A 71 -5.08 -3.57 24.45
CA SER A 71 -4.99 -3.04 25.83
C SER A 71 -6.34 -2.93 26.57
N ILE A 72 -7.40 -3.58 26.08
CA ILE A 72 -8.74 -3.59 26.68
C ILE A 72 -8.88 -4.88 27.50
N PRO A 73 -9.41 -4.80 28.73
CA PRO A 73 -9.78 -5.99 29.49
C PRO A 73 -11.05 -6.61 28.90
N TYR A 74 -11.01 -7.88 28.59
CA TYR A 74 -12.17 -8.64 28.08
C TYR A 74 -12.68 -9.60 29.16
N THR A 75 -13.98 -9.82 29.19
CA THR A 75 -14.62 -10.84 30.01
C THR A 75 -14.27 -12.23 29.47
N GLU A 76 -14.46 -13.29 30.29
CA GLU A 76 -14.19 -14.68 29.85
C GLU A 76 -14.95 -15.04 28.55
N LYS A 77 -16.19 -14.56 28.42
CA LYS A 77 -17.00 -14.79 27.23
C LYS A 77 -16.46 -14.08 25.99
N GLU A 78 -15.99 -12.83 26.15
CA GLU A 78 -15.36 -12.08 25.05
C GLU A 78 -14.03 -12.68 24.65
N VAL A 79 -13.24 -13.20 25.61
CA VAL A 79 -11.99 -13.91 25.34
C VAL A 79 -12.24 -15.15 24.47
N GLU A 80 -13.34 -15.88 24.74
CA GLU A 80 -13.70 -17.02 23.91
C GLU A 80 -14.08 -16.60 22.48
N ALA A 81 -14.80 -15.49 22.31
CA ALA A 81 -15.11 -14.93 20.99
C ALA A 81 -13.83 -14.45 20.28
N VAL A 82 -12.87 -13.87 20.99
CA VAL A 82 -11.53 -13.53 20.45
C VAL A 82 -10.81 -14.79 19.96
N ARG A 83 -10.84 -15.89 20.72
CA ARG A 83 -10.26 -17.17 20.29
C ARG A 83 -10.89 -17.65 18.99
N GLN A 84 -12.22 -17.62 18.91
CA GLN A 84 -12.96 -17.99 17.71
C GLN A 84 -12.60 -17.12 16.50
N LEU A 85 -12.45 -15.80 16.69
CA LEU A 85 -11.98 -14.89 15.64
C LEU A 85 -10.56 -15.24 15.16
N ILE A 86 -9.63 -15.50 16.10
CA ILE A 86 -8.25 -15.88 15.78
C ILE A 86 -8.21 -17.21 15.01
N GLU A 87 -8.95 -18.21 15.45
CA GLU A 87 -9.06 -19.50 14.74
C GLU A 87 -9.70 -19.34 13.38
N TYR A 88 -10.72 -18.50 13.27
CA TYR A 88 -11.43 -18.23 12.03
C TYR A 88 -10.54 -17.60 10.96
N VAL A 89 -9.66 -16.67 11.34
CA VAL A 89 -8.64 -16.10 10.45
C VAL A 89 -7.36 -16.92 10.39
N GLU A 90 -7.41 -18.18 10.86
CA GLU A 90 -6.35 -19.17 10.80
C GLU A 90 -5.00 -18.65 11.37
N HIS A 91 -5.05 -17.93 12.44
CA HIS A 91 -3.86 -17.37 13.11
C HIS A 91 -3.04 -16.41 12.21
N HIS A 92 -3.64 -15.80 11.20
CA HIS A 92 -2.93 -14.86 10.34
C HIS A 92 -2.58 -13.59 11.14
N THR A 93 -1.31 -13.45 11.50
CA THR A 93 -0.82 -12.47 12.50
C THR A 93 -1.25 -11.04 12.19
N MET A 94 -1.14 -10.62 10.93
CA MET A 94 -1.59 -9.30 10.49
C MET A 94 -3.10 -9.11 10.67
N THR A 95 -3.91 -10.11 10.28
CA THR A 95 -5.37 -10.03 10.44
C THR A 95 -5.75 -9.96 11.91
N VAL A 96 -5.04 -10.70 12.78
CA VAL A 96 -5.23 -10.64 14.24
C VAL A 96 -4.89 -9.26 14.79
N GLU A 97 -3.79 -8.64 14.36
CA GLU A 97 -3.44 -7.27 14.71
C GLU A 97 -4.54 -6.28 14.30
N LEU A 98 -5.05 -6.42 13.07
CA LEU A 98 -6.09 -5.54 12.55
C LEU A 98 -7.43 -5.72 13.27
N ILE A 99 -7.81 -6.96 13.60
CA ILE A 99 -8.98 -7.25 14.44
C ILE A 99 -8.82 -6.58 15.81
N ALA A 100 -7.64 -6.72 16.43
CA ALA A 100 -7.36 -6.13 17.72
C ALA A 100 -7.48 -4.61 17.72
N LYS A 101 -6.91 -3.94 16.70
CA LYS A 101 -7.03 -2.49 16.52
C LYS A 101 -8.48 -2.05 16.23
N TYR A 102 -9.19 -2.80 15.40
CA TYR A 102 -10.58 -2.54 15.09
C TYR A 102 -11.45 -2.59 16.35
N LEU A 103 -11.36 -3.66 17.13
CA LEU A 103 -12.11 -3.82 18.39
C LEU A 103 -11.74 -2.75 19.44
N ARG A 104 -10.48 -2.32 19.46
CA ARG A 104 -10.04 -1.23 20.36
C ARG A 104 -10.68 0.11 20.02
N ASN A 105 -10.88 0.39 18.73
CA ASN A 105 -11.30 1.71 18.25
C ASN A 105 -12.80 1.78 17.90
N THR A 106 -13.52 0.68 18.06
CA THR A 106 -14.97 0.61 17.82
C THR A 106 -15.67 0.14 19.10
N GLU A 107 -16.95 0.43 19.21
CA GLU A 107 -17.78 -0.09 20.31
C GLU A 107 -18.34 -1.50 20.02
N ILE A 108 -17.80 -2.18 19.00
CA ILE A 108 -18.25 -3.50 18.61
C ILE A 108 -17.61 -4.55 19.51
N SER A 109 -18.41 -5.45 20.08
CA SER A 109 -17.86 -6.57 20.84
C SER A 109 -17.25 -7.66 19.94
N PRO A 110 -16.31 -8.47 20.46
CA PRO A 110 -15.74 -9.60 19.71
C PRO A 110 -16.79 -10.56 19.17
N GLU A 111 -17.87 -10.82 19.92
CA GLU A 111 -18.97 -11.70 19.50
C GLU A 111 -19.71 -11.16 18.28
N ILE A 112 -20.01 -9.84 18.29
CA ILE A 112 -20.68 -9.18 17.16
C ILE A 112 -19.80 -9.23 15.91
N LEU A 113 -18.50 -8.98 16.06
CA LEU A 113 -17.56 -9.06 14.94
C LEU A 113 -17.46 -10.48 14.38
N TYR A 114 -17.41 -11.49 15.27
CA TYR A 114 -17.40 -12.90 14.85
C TYR A 114 -18.67 -13.27 14.06
N GLN A 115 -19.84 -12.83 14.51
CA GLN A 115 -21.10 -13.05 13.79
C GLN A 115 -21.07 -12.39 12.40
N LYS A 116 -20.58 -11.17 12.28
CA LYS A 116 -20.43 -10.50 10.97
C LYS A 116 -19.54 -11.29 10.01
N PHE A 117 -18.47 -11.90 10.50
CA PHE A 117 -17.60 -12.75 9.67
C PHE A 117 -18.36 -14.01 9.18
N LEU A 118 -19.11 -14.64 10.06
CA LEU A 118 -19.91 -15.82 9.71
C LEU A 118 -21.00 -15.48 8.68
N GLU A 119 -21.73 -14.39 8.87
CA GLU A 119 -22.78 -13.93 7.96
C GLU A 119 -22.28 -13.66 6.56
N LYS A 120 -21.12 -13.00 6.43
CA LYS A 120 -20.54 -12.66 5.13
C LYS A 120 -20.13 -13.89 4.33
N ASP A 121 -19.65 -14.93 4.99
CA ASP A 121 -19.29 -16.19 4.34
C ASP A 121 -20.51 -17.10 4.08
N GLY A 122 -21.72 -16.62 4.36
CA GLY A 122 -22.97 -17.39 4.20
C GLY A 122 -23.06 -18.56 5.17
N VAL A 123 -22.34 -18.49 6.29
CA VAL A 123 -22.33 -19.52 7.33
C VAL A 123 -23.37 -19.18 8.37
N THR A 124 -24.46 -19.94 8.40
CA THR A 124 -25.54 -19.75 9.37
C THR A 124 -25.32 -20.56 10.65
N ASN A 125 -24.31 -21.45 10.70
CA ASN A 125 -24.08 -22.33 11.82
C ASN A 125 -22.59 -22.65 12.06
N THR A 126 -22.15 -22.57 13.30
CA THR A 126 -20.75 -22.85 13.74
C THR A 126 -20.25 -24.26 13.37
N GLN A 127 -21.14 -25.24 13.20
CA GLN A 127 -20.75 -26.57 12.76
C GLN A 127 -20.32 -26.64 11.28
N GLU A 128 -20.85 -25.79 10.43
CA GLU A 128 -20.42 -25.71 9.01
C GLU A 128 -19.04 -25.13 8.83
N VAL A 129 -18.58 -24.23 9.74
CA VAL A 129 -17.22 -23.67 9.75
C VAL A 129 -16.17 -24.77 9.87
N GLN A 130 -16.38 -25.72 10.79
CA GLN A 130 -15.43 -26.82 11.02
C GLN A 130 -15.34 -27.79 9.84
N ILE A 131 -16.40 -27.91 9.03
CA ILE A 131 -16.42 -28.79 7.85
C ILE A 131 -15.74 -28.14 6.66
N ARG A 132 -15.90 -26.81 6.47
CA ARG A 132 -15.25 -26.04 5.39
C ARG A 132 -13.74 -25.89 5.61
N GLN A 133 -13.27 -25.70 6.83
CA GLN A 133 -11.85 -25.60 7.15
C GLN A 133 -11.03 -26.86 6.75
N ARG A 134 -11.67 -28.01 6.58
CA ARG A 134 -10.99 -29.26 6.18
C ARG A 134 -10.86 -29.47 4.66
N LYS A 135 -11.55 -28.71 3.81
CA LYS A 135 -11.70 -29.10 2.40
C LYS A 135 -10.78 -28.43 1.38
N ASP A 136 -10.28 -27.21 1.56
CA ASP A 136 -9.53 -26.59 0.44
C ASP A 136 -8.49 -25.54 0.83
N ARG A 137 -7.23 -25.78 0.45
CA ARG A 137 -6.13 -24.80 0.57
C ARG A 137 -6.25 -23.62 -0.42
N LYS A 138 -6.97 -23.75 -1.52
CA LYS A 138 -7.14 -22.70 -2.55
C LYS A 138 -8.24 -21.68 -2.20
N LEU A 139 -9.28 -22.08 -1.49
CA LEU A 139 -10.33 -21.20 -0.95
C LEU A 139 -9.85 -20.26 0.17
N ARG A 140 -8.65 -20.49 0.71
CA ARG A 140 -8.14 -19.83 1.91
C ARG A 140 -7.65 -18.40 1.71
N SER A 141 -7.08 -18.05 0.56
CA SER A 141 -6.65 -16.67 0.29
C SER A 141 -7.82 -15.74 0.01
N GLU A 142 -8.87 -16.26 -0.62
CA GLU A 142 -10.13 -15.53 -0.85
C GLU A 142 -10.89 -15.27 0.45
N SER A 143 -10.81 -16.19 1.42
CA SER A 143 -11.42 -16.06 2.74
C SER A 143 -10.78 -14.93 3.57
N VAL A 144 -9.45 -14.85 3.64
CA VAL A 144 -8.75 -13.76 4.37
C VAL A 144 -9.11 -12.39 3.79
N ASN A 145 -9.16 -12.28 2.47
CA ASN A 145 -9.54 -11.03 1.80
C ASN A 145 -11.01 -10.64 2.08
N SER A 146 -11.91 -11.61 2.19
CA SER A 146 -13.32 -11.34 2.53
C SER A 146 -13.47 -10.83 3.96
N HIS A 147 -12.72 -11.38 4.91
CA HIS A 147 -12.71 -10.92 6.31
C HIS A 147 -12.13 -9.51 6.45
N LEU A 148 -11.04 -9.25 5.73
CA LEU A 148 -10.43 -7.93 5.70
C LEU A 148 -11.39 -6.87 5.13
N LYS A 149 -12.22 -7.21 4.14
CA LYS A 149 -13.27 -6.32 3.62
C LYS A 149 -14.31 -5.90 4.65
N ILE A 150 -14.53 -6.68 5.70
CA ILE A 150 -15.40 -6.29 6.81
C ILE A 150 -14.74 -5.24 7.69
N LEU A 151 -13.43 -5.41 7.93
CA LEU A 151 -12.64 -4.49 8.75
C LEU A 151 -12.31 -3.19 8.02
N PHE A 152 -12.18 -3.27 6.70
CA PHE A 152 -11.76 -2.17 5.82
C PHE A 152 -12.85 -1.81 4.81
N ASP A 153 -14.07 -1.62 5.32
CA ASP A 153 -15.20 -1.16 4.53
C ASP A 153 -15.09 0.35 4.27
N ILE A 154 -14.89 0.71 3.02
CA ILE A 154 -14.79 2.11 2.57
C ILE A 154 -16.15 2.73 2.21
N SER A 155 -17.24 1.98 2.33
CA SER A 155 -18.58 2.46 1.94
C SER A 155 -19.04 3.68 2.75
N GLY A 156 -18.62 3.73 4.02
CA GLY A 156 -18.92 4.84 4.94
C GLY A 156 -17.96 6.02 4.86
N PHE A 157 -16.91 5.97 4.03
CA PHE A 157 -15.93 7.05 3.94
C PHE A 157 -16.51 8.29 3.27
N ASP A 158 -16.24 9.44 3.87
CA ASP A 158 -16.49 10.72 3.23
C ASP A 158 -15.45 11.04 2.13
N VAL A 159 -15.61 12.19 1.47
CA VAL A 159 -14.76 12.59 0.34
C VAL A 159 -13.30 12.74 0.75
N ILE A 160 -13.02 13.29 1.94
CA ILE A 160 -11.65 13.52 2.43
C ILE A 160 -10.98 12.18 2.79
N GLU A 161 -11.70 11.29 3.45
CA GLU A 161 -11.21 9.97 3.81
C GLU A 161 -10.86 9.14 2.57
N ARG A 162 -11.74 9.15 1.56
CA ARG A 162 -11.49 8.49 0.28
C ARG A 162 -10.26 9.05 -0.41
N GLU A 163 -10.12 10.38 -0.46
CA GLU A 163 -8.97 11.02 -1.07
C GLU A 163 -7.65 10.71 -0.35
N ILE A 164 -7.63 10.71 0.99
CA ILE A 164 -6.43 10.35 1.77
C ILE A 164 -5.96 8.94 1.42
N ILE A 165 -6.86 7.96 1.45
CA ILE A 165 -6.52 6.55 1.20
C ILE A 165 -6.17 6.31 -0.27
N ALA A 166 -6.92 6.89 -1.22
CA ALA A 166 -6.60 6.84 -2.64
C ALA A 166 -5.23 7.45 -2.92
N SER A 167 -4.94 8.63 -2.34
CA SER A 167 -3.65 9.31 -2.48
C SER A 167 -2.48 8.50 -1.92
N LEU A 168 -2.64 7.87 -0.74
CA LEU A 168 -1.61 6.99 -0.17
C LEU A 168 -1.35 5.75 -1.03
N SER A 169 -2.37 5.23 -1.71
CA SER A 169 -2.23 4.06 -2.58
C SER A 169 -1.37 4.32 -3.83
N LEU A 170 -1.16 5.58 -4.20
CA LEU A 170 -0.27 5.98 -5.29
C LEU A 170 1.21 5.82 -4.96
N PHE A 171 1.57 5.79 -3.67
CA PHE A 171 2.96 5.61 -3.22
C PHE A 171 3.30 4.13 -3.04
N ASP A 172 3.34 3.37 -4.12
CA ASP A 172 3.60 1.94 -4.19
C ASP A 172 4.84 1.50 -3.38
N GLY A 173 4.64 0.97 -2.17
CA GLY A 173 5.73 0.51 -1.29
C GLY A 173 6.73 1.61 -0.88
N SER A 174 6.72 2.75 -1.54
CA SER A 174 7.53 3.91 -1.19
C SER A 174 6.89 4.62 0.00
N ARG A 175 7.64 4.67 1.10
CA ARG A 175 7.22 5.33 2.32
C ARG A 175 7.44 6.84 2.17
N ILE A 176 6.37 7.61 2.14
CA ILE A 176 6.41 9.07 2.19
C ILE A 176 6.51 9.56 3.66
N SER A 177 7.18 10.67 3.93
CA SER A 177 7.11 11.26 5.26
C SER A 177 5.70 11.80 5.53
N ARG A 178 5.21 11.66 6.76
CA ARG A 178 3.87 12.17 7.14
C ARG A 178 3.73 13.66 6.82
N SER A 179 4.72 14.45 7.21
CA SER A 179 4.69 15.91 6.96
C SER A 179 4.67 16.25 5.47
N GLN A 180 5.43 15.54 4.64
CA GLN A 180 5.42 15.75 3.20
C GLN A 180 4.06 15.36 2.58
N PHE A 181 3.46 14.26 3.03
CA PHE A 181 2.14 13.85 2.57
C PHE A 181 1.07 14.87 2.93
N GLU A 182 1.08 15.38 4.17
CA GLU A 182 0.17 16.44 4.61
C GLU A 182 0.33 17.73 3.79
N ILE A 183 1.55 18.13 3.46
CA ILE A 183 1.83 19.27 2.58
C ILE A 183 1.26 19.03 1.18
N LEU A 184 1.52 17.87 0.58
CA LEU A 184 1.03 17.53 -0.76
C LEU A 184 -0.50 17.47 -0.84
N LEU A 185 -1.18 17.10 0.24
CA LEU A 185 -2.65 17.13 0.33
C LEU A 185 -3.23 18.54 0.59
N CYS A 186 -2.40 19.59 0.61
CA CYS A 186 -2.80 20.93 1.04
C CYS A 186 -3.45 20.92 2.44
N GLY A 187 -2.80 20.19 3.38
CA GLY A 187 -3.36 19.66 4.61
C GLY A 187 -4.09 20.67 5.49
N SER A 188 -5.39 20.48 5.62
CA SER A 188 -6.21 21.11 6.66
C SER A 188 -6.05 20.36 7.99
N LYS A 189 -6.48 20.99 9.09
CA LYS A 189 -6.55 20.33 10.39
C LYS A 189 -7.42 19.06 10.32
N GLU A 190 -8.52 19.11 9.59
CA GLU A 190 -9.42 17.98 9.38
C GLU A 190 -8.71 16.81 8.67
N THR A 191 -7.92 17.08 7.64
CA THR A 191 -7.11 16.05 6.95
C THR A 191 -6.14 15.37 7.91
N ALA A 192 -5.47 16.13 8.78
CA ALA A 192 -4.55 15.59 9.78
C ALA A 192 -5.26 14.71 10.81
N GLU A 193 -6.43 15.14 11.32
CA GLU A 193 -7.25 14.38 12.26
C GLU A 193 -7.75 13.05 11.65
N LYS A 194 -8.18 13.07 10.39
CA LYS A 194 -8.59 11.84 9.67
C LYS A 194 -7.41 10.90 9.42
N LEU A 195 -6.25 11.44 9.05
CA LEU A 195 -5.04 10.65 8.90
C LEU A 195 -4.63 9.99 10.23
N ASP A 196 -4.76 10.70 11.36
CA ASP A 196 -4.54 10.12 12.68
C ASP A 196 -5.53 8.98 12.98
N GLY A 197 -6.79 9.13 12.60
CA GLY A 197 -7.79 8.07 12.68
C GLY A 197 -7.38 6.83 11.89
N PHE A 198 -6.91 7.00 10.66
CA PHE A 198 -6.41 5.87 9.85
C PHE A 198 -5.18 5.19 10.45
N ILE A 199 -4.27 5.95 11.06
CA ILE A 199 -3.10 5.38 11.75
C ILE A 199 -3.56 4.58 12.98
N GLN A 200 -4.47 5.12 13.78
CA GLN A 200 -4.99 4.45 14.99
C GLN A 200 -5.73 3.15 14.64
N ASN A 201 -6.53 3.17 13.58
CA ASN A 201 -7.32 2.03 13.13
C ASN A 201 -6.51 0.99 12.33
N GLY A 202 -5.20 1.23 12.11
CA GLY A 202 -4.32 0.29 11.44
C GLY A 202 -4.41 0.29 9.91
N TRP A 203 -5.13 1.23 9.31
CA TRP A 203 -5.14 1.42 7.85
C TRP A 203 -3.78 1.89 7.34
N VAL A 204 -3.16 2.81 8.09
CA VAL A 204 -1.90 3.44 7.77
C VAL A 204 -0.84 3.03 8.78
N ILE A 205 0.29 2.56 8.30
CA ILE A 205 1.46 2.26 9.10
C ILE A 205 2.25 3.56 9.28
N TRP A 206 2.52 3.95 10.52
CA TRP A 206 3.40 5.07 10.83
C TRP A 206 4.67 4.59 11.53
N ASN A 207 5.79 4.69 10.86
CA ASN A 207 7.09 4.47 11.48
C ASN A 207 7.55 5.75 12.19
N LYS A 208 7.41 5.79 13.51
CA LYS A 208 7.75 6.97 14.33
C LYS A 208 9.24 7.32 14.28
N VAL A 209 10.13 6.34 14.04
CA VAL A 209 11.58 6.57 13.97
C VAL A 209 11.97 7.30 12.68
N THR A 210 11.38 6.91 11.56
CA THR A 210 11.66 7.52 10.25
C THR A 210 10.68 8.64 9.89
N GLY A 211 9.61 8.82 10.64
CA GLY A 211 8.52 9.76 10.34
C GLY A 211 7.69 9.38 9.12
N LYS A 212 7.91 8.20 8.53
CA LYS A 212 7.28 7.76 7.28
C LYS A 212 5.96 7.05 7.52
N ILE A 213 5.03 7.25 6.58
CA ILE A 213 3.73 6.57 6.52
C ILE A 213 3.61 5.76 5.24
N SER A 214 2.79 4.72 5.28
CA SER A 214 2.42 3.92 4.10
C SER A 214 1.13 3.15 4.39
N LEU A 215 0.39 2.78 3.34
CA LEU A 215 -0.63 1.74 3.47
C LEU A 215 0.04 0.38 3.70
N HIS A 216 -0.61 -0.48 4.47
CA HIS A 216 -0.20 -1.88 4.50
C HIS A 216 -0.50 -2.52 3.14
N GLN A 217 0.46 -3.31 2.59
CA GLN A 217 0.32 -3.89 1.24
C GLN A 217 -1.02 -4.61 1.02
N VAL A 218 -1.43 -5.42 1.99
CA VAL A 218 -2.69 -6.18 1.88
C VAL A 218 -3.92 -5.26 1.87
N ILE A 219 -3.90 -4.16 2.63
CA ILE A 219 -4.97 -3.16 2.60
C ILE A 219 -4.97 -2.45 1.26
N GLN A 220 -3.81 -2.10 0.73
CA GLN A 220 -3.67 -1.49 -0.57
C GLN A 220 -4.24 -2.39 -1.68
N ASP A 221 -3.89 -3.67 -1.69
CA ASP A 221 -4.39 -4.65 -2.67
C ASP A 221 -5.92 -4.84 -2.57
N LEU A 222 -6.48 -4.70 -1.36
CA LEU A 222 -7.90 -4.83 -1.10
C LEU A 222 -8.72 -3.64 -1.58
N ILE A 223 -8.24 -2.42 -1.33
CA ILE A 223 -8.99 -1.17 -1.57
C ILE A 223 -8.73 -0.56 -2.95
N TYR A 224 -7.55 -0.83 -3.55
CA TYR A 224 -7.17 -0.25 -4.83
C TYR A 224 -8.20 -0.50 -5.95
N PRO A 225 -8.76 -1.72 -6.12
CA PRO A 225 -9.77 -1.97 -7.14
C PRO A 225 -11.09 -1.21 -6.91
N GLU A 226 -11.39 -0.83 -5.68
CA GLU A 226 -12.62 -0.12 -5.31
C GLU A 226 -12.46 1.41 -5.40
N LEU A 227 -11.26 1.92 -5.14
CA LEU A 227 -10.97 3.36 -5.17
C LEU A 227 -10.54 3.87 -6.54
N VAL A 228 -9.82 3.04 -7.31
CA VAL A 228 -9.24 3.38 -8.63
C VAL A 228 -8.75 4.82 -8.67
N PRO A 229 -7.56 5.12 -8.12
CA PRO A 229 -7.08 6.51 -8.00
C PRO A 229 -7.04 7.21 -9.37
N ASP A 230 -7.69 8.35 -9.46
CA ASP A 230 -7.67 9.21 -10.63
C ASP A 230 -7.41 10.68 -10.24
N ALA A 231 -7.17 11.53 -11.24
CA ALA A 231 -6.83 12.93 -11.01
C ALA A 231 -7.97 13.76 -10.42
N ASP A 232 -9.20 13.26 -10.43
CA ASP A 232 -10.36 13.96 -9.87
C ASP A 232 -10.59 13.55 -8.41
N ASN A 233 -10.52 12.23 -8.09
CA ASN A 233 -10.67 11.74 -6.72
C ASN A 233 -9.40 11.93 -5.87
N CYS A 234 -8.25 12.23 -6.49
CA CYS A 234 -6.96 12.56 -5.85
C CYS A 234 -6.53 14.01 -6.13
N ARG A 235 -7.47 14.92 -6.32
CA ARG A 235 -7.21 16.28 -6.83
C ARG A 235 -6.21 17.09 -6.02
N HIS A 236 -6.26 17.02 -4.69
CA HIS A 236 -5.37 17.82 -3.83
C HIS A 236 -3.93 17.33 -3.93
N ILE A 237 -3.70 16.00 -3.86
CA ILE A 237 -2.34 15.50 -3.98
C ILE A 237 -1.78 15.64 -5.39
N VAL A 238 -2.62 15.59 -6.42
CA VAL A 238 -2.23 15.87 -7.81
C VAL A 238 -1.80 17.33 -7.96
N ALA A 239 -2.55 18.27 -7.39
CA ALA A 239 -2.19 19.68 -7.37
C ALA A 239 -0.89 19.92 -6.59
N GLY A 240 -0.78 19.38 -5.38
CA GLY A 240 0.42 19.49 -4.54
C GLY A 240 1.66 18.87 -5.19
N MET A 241 1.52 17.74 -5.88
CA MET A 241 2.61 17.13 -6.66
C MET A 241 3.02 18.03 -7.83
N ASN A 242 2.06 18.61 -8.56
CA ASN A 242 2.37 19.56 -9.62
C ASN A 242 3.12 20.79 -9.10
N GLU A 243 2.69 21.36 -7.98
CA GLU A 243 3.37 22.47 -7.33
C GLU A 243 4.79 22.08 -6.89
N TYR A 244 4.92 20.96 -6.16
CA TYR A 244 6.21 20.44 -5.71
C TYR A 244 7.20 20.22 -6.87
N LEU A 245 6.72 19.67 -7.99
CA LEU A 245 7.54 19.41 -9.17
C LEU A 245 7.78 20.65 -10.04
N SER A 246 7.02 21.75 -9.86
CA SER A 246 7.19 22.99 -10.62
C SER A 246 8.37 23.84 -10.12
N VAL A 247 8.73 23.70 -8.85
CA VAL A 247 9.85 24.44 -8.26
C VAL A 247 11.17 23.85 -8.78
N GLU A 248 12.02 24.69 -9.40
CA GLU A 248 13.35 24.24 -9.84
C GLU A 248 14.22 23.90 -8.62
N PRO A 249 14.83 22.69 -8.60
CA PRO A 249 15.68 22.31 -7.50
C PRO A 249 17.01 23.08 -7.52
N GLU A 250 17.46 23.54 -6.37
CA GLU A 250 18.75 24.24 -6.22
C GLU A 250 19.96 23.36 -6.52
N VAL A 251 19.81 22.02 -6.49
CA VAL A 251 20.89 21.03 -6.67
C VAL A 251 20.49 20.00 -7.72
N TYR A 252 21.36 19.75 -8.68
CA TYR A 252 21.17 18.82 -9.82
C TYR A 252 20.75 17.39 -9.38
N ALA A 253 21.31 16.89 -8.25
CA ALA A 253 20.96 15.58 -7.70
C ALA A 253 19.49 15.47 -7.25
N GLN A 254 18.81 16.58 -6.97
CA GLN A 254 17.39 16.60 -6.60
C GLN A 254 16.47 16.47 -7.83
N HIS A 255 16.95 16.77 -9.01
CA HIS A 255 16.19 16.64 -10.27
C HIS A 255 15.80 15.17 -10.53
N ASP A 256 16.80 14.29 -10.48
CA ASP A 256 16.62 12.85 -10.70
C ASP A 256 15.66 12.20 -9.67
N ILE A 257 15.73 12.63 -8.41
CA ILE A 257 14.82 12.18 -7.35
C ILE A 257 13.38 12.60 -7.63
N ARG A 258 13.18 13.84 -8.08
CA ARG A 258 11.84 14.38 -8.40
C ARG A 258 11.22 13.69 -9.61
N GLU A 259 11.99 13.46 -10.67
CA GLU A 259 11.52 12.73 -11.85
C GLU A 259 11.12 11.29 -11.51
N LYS A 260 11.94 10.61 -10.72
CA LYS A 260 11.61 9.26 -10.22
C LYS A 260 10.35 9.27 -9.35
N MET A 261 10.18 10.27 -8.50
CA MET A 261 8.98 10.41 -7.67
C MET A 261 7.74 10.65 -8.53
N ALA A 262 7.83 11.50 -9.55
CA ALA A 262 6.76 11.72 -10.51
C ALA A 262 6.40 10.45 -11.27
N ALA A 263 7.39 9.69 -11.74
CA ALA A 263 7.20 8.44 -12.46
C ALA A 263 6.51 7.37 -11.60
N ILE A 264 6.91 7.22 -10.33
CA ILE A 264 6.27 6.30 -9.38
C ILE A 264 4.81 6.70 -9.15
N PHE A 265 4.58 7.99 -8.88
CA PHE A 265 3.26 8.52 -8.59
C PHE A 265 2.27 8.30 -9.74
N ILE A 266 2.70 8.60 -10.98
CA ILE A 266 1.84 8.53 -12.16
C ILE A 266 1.59 7.10 -12.65
N LYS A 267 2.41 6.14 -12.22
CA LYS A 267 2.26 4.73 -12.63
C LYS A 267 0.90 4.14 -12.27
N ARG A 268 0.31 4.60 -11.17
CA ARG A 268 -0.98 4.12 -10.66
C ARG A 268 -2.10 5.16 -10.77
N LEU A 269 -1.78 6.37 -11.18
CA LEU A 269 -2.76 7.44 -11.37
C LEU A 269 -3.30 7.37 -12.80
N THR A 270 -4.60 7.55 -12.93
CA THR A 270 -5.25 7.76 -14.23
C THR A 270 -5.87 9.16 -14.26
N GLY A 271 -6.18 9.68 -15.46
CA GLY A 271 -6.84 10.96 -15.59
C GLY A 271 -6.93 11.45 -17.03
N ASN A 272 -7.75 12.48 -17.24
CA ASN A 272 -7.92 13.12 -18.52
C ASN A 272 -8.03 14.66 -18.42
N ASN A 273 -7.61 15.23 -17.28
CA ASN A 273 -7.61 16.67 -17.05
C ASN A 273 -6.19 17.26 -17.17
N MET A 274 -6.09 18.60 -17.21
CA MET A 274 -4.82 19.30 -17.38
C MET A 274 -3.84 19.04 -16.24
N SER A 275 -4.32 18.89 -14.99
CA SER A 275 -3.44 18.59 -13.87
C SER A 275 -2.75 17.24 -14.04
N TYR A 276 -3.44 16.23 -14.57
CA TYR A 276 -2.85 14.94 -14.92
C TYR A 276 -1.89 15.06 -16.11
N ALA A 277 -2.24 15.83 -17.16
CA ALA A 277 -1.36 16.05 -18.29
C ALA A 277 -0.03 16.70 -17.88
N TRP A 278 -0.04 17.64 -16.95
CA TRP A 278 1.18 18.22 -16.37
C TRP A 278 2.05 17.19 -15.63
N LEU A 279 1.44 16.28 -14.88
CA LEU A 279 2.19 15.19 -14.23
C LEU A 279 2.82 14.23 -15.24
N CYS A 280 2.08 13.86 -16.31
CA CYS A 280 2.59 13.06 -17.41
C CYS A 280 3.80 13.71 -18.09
N PHE A 281 3.73 15.00 -18.36
CA PHE A 281 4.84 15.78 -18.91
C PHE A 281 6.08 15.75 -17.99
N ARG A 282 5.88 15.87 -16.67
CA ARG A 282 6.96 15.89 -15.67
C ARG A 282 7.61 14.52 -15.48
N ALA A 283 6.83 13.44 -15.52
CA ALA A 283 7.34 12.06 -15.48
C ALA A 283 8.27 11.74 -16.66
N GLY A 284 8.01 12.31 -17.83
CA GLY A 284 9.01 12.47 -18.88
C GLY A 284 9.25 11.29 -19.81
N ASP A 285 8.63 10.12 -19.63
CA ASP A 285 8.73 9.04 -20.61
C ASP A 285 7.82 9.30 -21.82
N GLU A 286 8.17 8.72 -22.98
CA GLU A 286 7.46 8.99 -24.24
C GLU A 286 5.99 8.56 -24.21
N GLU A 287 5.66 7.46 -23.52
CA GLU A 287 4.28 7.00 -23.37
C GLU A 287 3.44 8.04 -22.63
N LYS A 288 3.96 8.58 -21.53
CA LYS A 288 3.29 9.63 -20.75
C LYS A 288 3.23 10.98 -21.48
N LEU A 289 4.26 11.30 -22.27
CA LEU A 289 4.21 12.48 -23.13
C LEU A 289 3.11 12.38 -24.19
N GLN A 290 2.91 11.21 -24.80
CA GLN A 290 1.81 10.98 -25.75
C GLN A 290 0.44 11.09 -25.05
N GLU A 291 0.32 10.59 -23.82
CA GLU A 291 -0.91 10.69 -23.03
C GLU A 291 -1.23 12.17 -22.71
N ALA A 292 -0.24 12.95 -22.28
CA ALA A 292 -0.37 14.39 -22.05
C ALA A 292 -0.79 15.14 -23.33
N GLU A 293 -0.15 14.84 -24.46
CA GLU A 293 -0.46 15.43 -25.76
C GLU A 293 -1.92 15.17 -26.17
N LYS A 294 -2.39 13.93 -26.01
CA LYS A 294 -3.78 13.56 -26.30
C LYS A 294 -4.78 14.36 -25.47
N ILE A 295 -4.49 14.56 -24.19
CA ILE A 295 -5.36 15.36 -23.31
C ILE A 295 -5.37 16.83 -23.77
N CYS A 296 -4.22 17.41 -24.03
CA CYS A 296 -4.10 18.80 -24.49
C CYS A 296 -4.87 19.04 -25.80
N LEU A 297 -4.78 18.13 -26.76
CA LEU A 297 -5.52 18.22 -28.02
C LEU A 297 -7.04 18.17 -27.83
N GLY A 298 -7.50 17.48 -26.76
CA GLY A 298 -8.92 17.42 -26.43
C GLY A 298 -9.46 18.67 -25.71
N GLN A 299 -8.61 19.42 -25.01
CA GLN A 299 -9.00 20.60 -24.22
C GLN A 299 -9.03 21.89 -25.07
N GLY A 300 -7.97 22.14 -25.88
CA GLY A 300 -7.92 23.24 -26.86
C GLY A 300 -7.85 24.65 -26.26
N ASP A 301 -7.53 24.81 -24.99
CA ASP A 301 -7.36 26.07 -24.29
C ASP A 301 -5.90 26.58 -24.30
N THR A 302 -5.66 27.77 -23.74
CA THR A 302 -4.32 28.39 -23.72
C THR A 302 -3.31 27.56 -22.92
N GLU A 303 -3.73 26.93 -21.82
CA GLU A 303 -2.88 26.10 -20.98
C GLU A 303 -2.45 24.83 -21.73
N ALA A 304 -3.38 24.18 -22.41
CA ALA A 304 -3.10 23.02 -23.25
C ALA A 304 -2.12 23.36 -24.37
N TYR A 305 -2.23 24.54 -24.99
CA TYR A 305 -1.32 24.99 -26.04
C TYR A 305 0.11 25.23 -25.50
N ASP A 306 0.26 25.85 -24.33
CA ASP A 306 1.58 26.01 -23.68
C ASP A 306 2.22 24.64 -23.37
N LEU A 307 1.44 23.71 -22.84
CA LEU A 307 1.95 22.37 -22.52
C LEU A 307 2.37 21.60 -23.79
N LEU A 308 1.61 21.68 -24.89
CA LEU A 308 2.00 21.08 -26.18
C LEU A 308 3.35 21.58 -26.67
N GLN A 309 3.59 22.90 -26.61
CA GLN A 309 4.88 23.45 -27.01
C GLN A 309 6.04 22.96 -26.12
N ARG A 310 5.78 22.73 -24.82
CA ARG A 310 6.78 22.19 -23.90
C ARG A 310 7.07 20.73 -24.18
N ILE A 311 6.04 19.92 -24.52
CA ILE A 311 6.19 18.53 -24.91
C ILE A 311 7.09 18.42 -26.15
N GLU A 312 6.84 19.21 -27.18
CA GLU A 312 7.67 19.24 -28.40
C GLU A 312 9.13 19.57 -28.08
N ARG A 313 9.36 20.61 -27.29
CA ARG A 313 10.73 21.00 -26.88
C ARG A 313 11.43 19.91 -26.06
N LYS A 314 10.70 19.17 -25.23
CA LYS A 314 11.25 18.07 -24.41
C LYS A 314 11.66 16.91 -25.32
N ARG A 315 10.82 16.53 -26.28
CA ARG A 315 11.13 15.49 -27.28
C ARG A 315 12.39 15.79 -28.09
N ILE A 316 12.56 17.04 -28.52
CA ILE A 316 13.79 17.48 -29.25
C ILE A 316 15.06 17.28 -28.39
N LYS A 317 14.96 17.40 -27.07
CA LYS A 317 16.09 17.21 -26.16
C LYS A 317 16.37 15.76 -25.80
N MET A 318 15.43 14.85 -26.05
CA MET A 318 15.56 13.42 -25.78
C MET A 318 16.19 12.66 -26.96
N VAL A 319 16.27 13.27 -28.15
CA VAL A 319 16.96 12.78 -29.36
C VAL A 319 18.41 13.28 -29.37
#